data_d284dbaadc7925629eff877ea8bd9314
#
_entry.id   d284dbaadc7925629eff877ea8bd9314
#
_cell.length_a   1.000
_cell.length_b   1.000
_cell.length_c   1.000
_cell.angle_alpha   90.00
_cell.angle_beta   90.00
_cell.angle_gamma   90.00
#
_symmetry.space_group_name_H-M   'P 1'
#
loop_
_entity.id
_entity.type
_entity.pdbx_description
1 polymer ?
#
loop_
_entity_poly.entity_id
_entity_poly.type
_entity_poly.pdbx_seq_one_letter_code
_entity_poly.pdbx_strand_id
1 'polypeptide(L)'
;MERKPNHPAAACLAAALLAGCGEASKLPDQADVGPRPTLTAPNKTLLPTVHIAPALPWPPGQAPQAAAGLQVSAYAIGLSHPRWLHVLPNGDVLVAETNAPPRPESAKGIKGWIMKLVMARAGAATPSANRITLLRDADGDGLPETRTAFLENLNSPFGMAQVGDSFYVANADAVMEYAYVPGELRIQGAGRKLTDLPGGPRNHHWTKALIASPDGSKLYATVGSNSNVAEHGMQEEEGRAAIWEIDRATGAKRLYATGLRNPNGMAWIGEGTQTTLWTVVNERDEIGSDLVPDYLTSVRAGAFYGWPYSWFGNHVDERVRPQQPQLVARAVVPDYALGSHVAPLGLAASGSSRLPGVLT
;
A
#
# COMPACT_ATOMS: atom_id res chain seq x y z
N MET A 1 -21.81 53.41 -28.51
CA MET A 1 -20.91 52.30 -28.93
C MET A 1 -19.75 52.24 -27.96
N GLU A 2 -19.93 51.54 -26.84
CA GLU A 2 -18.86 51.36 -25.81
C GLU A 2 -18.11 50.07 -26.08
N ARG A 3 -16.81 50.18 -26.26
CA ARG A 3 -15.92 49.02 -26.39
C ARG A 3 -15.59 48.49 -25.01
N LYS A 4 -15.97 47.24 -24.75
CA LYS A 4 -15.51 46.48 -23.55
C LYS A 4 -14.00 46.20 -23.69
N PRO A 5 -13.20 46.36 -22.62
CA PRO A 5 -11.79 46.00 -22.66
C PRO A 5 -11.66 44.47 -22.57
N ASN A 6 -10.99 43.88 -23.57
CA ASN A 6 -10.54 42.49 -23.50
C ASN A 6 -9.38 42.41 -22.51
N HIS A 7 -9.52 41.56 -21.48
CA HIS A 7 -8.44 41.24 -20.55
C HIS A 7 -7.71 39.97 -20.97
N PRO A 8 -6.63 40.02 -21.74
CA PRO A 8 -5.82 38.84 -22.06
C PRO A 8 -4.99 38.35 -20.88
N ALA A 9 -4.82 39.16 -19.83
CA ALA A 9 -4.02 38.81 -18.66
C ALA A 9 -4.60 37.66 -17.80
N ALA A 10 -5.93 37.54 -17.73
CA ALA A 10 -6.57 36.49 -16.96
C ALA A 10 -6.42 35.08 -17.57
N ALA A 11 -6.35 35.01 -18.91
CA ALA A 11 -6.16 33.76 -19.63
C ALA A 11 -4.71 33.22 -19.51
N CYS A 12 -3.73 34.11 -19.45
CA CYS A 12 -2.33 33.73 -19.25
C CYS A 12 -2.03 33.26 -17.84
N LEU A 13 -2.72 33.80 -16.81
CA LEU A 13 -2.55 33.35 -15.43
C LEU A 13 -3.16 31.95 -15.24
N ALA A 14 -4.28 31.63 -15.89
CA ALA A 14 -4.90 30.30 -15.82
C ALA A 14 -4.07 29.24 -16.57
N ALA A 15 -3.40 29.58 -17.66
CA ALA A 15 -2.52 28.70 -18.40
C ALA A 15 -1.19 28.42 -17.66
N ALA A 16 -0.67 29.39 -16.90
CA ALA A 16 0.53 29.20 -16.07
C ALA A 16 0.31 28.31 -14.86
N LEU A 17 -0.93 28.18 -14.39
CA LEU A 17 -1.30 27.25 -13.30
C LEU A 17 -1.47 25.80 -13.76
N LEU A 18 -1.49 25.54 -15.06
CA LEU A 18 -1.59 24.22 -15.68
C LEU A 18 -0.24 23.66 -16.16
N ALA A 19 0.77 24.51 -16.29
CA ALA A 19 2.15 24.06 -16.47
C ALA A 19 2.67 23.69 -15.08
N GLY A 20 2.64 22.41 -14.73
CA GLY A 20 3.21 21.91 -13.49
C GLY A 20 4.66 22.35 -13.38
N CYS A 21 4.91 23.43 -12.63
CA CYS A 21 6.25 23.89 -12.29
C CYS A 21 6.81 23.00 -11.18
N GLY A 22 6.93 21.70 -11.44
CA GLY A 22 7.69 20.79 -10.63
C GLY A 22 9.01 20.49 -11.29
N GLU A 23 10.04 20.28 -10.49
CA GLU A 23 11.33 19.87 -11.01
C GLU A 23 11.22 18.41 -11.52
N ALA A 24 11.64 18.16 -12.75
CA ALA A 24 11.76 16.80 -13.28
C ALA A 24 12.91 16.06 -12.59
N SER A 25 12.84 14.73 -12.58
CA SER A 25 13.96 13.87 -12.17
C SER A 25 15.22 14.25 -12.95
N LYS A 26 16.36 14.27 -12.30
CA LYS A 26 17.69 14.56 -12.86
C LYS A 26 18.59 13.34 -12.89
N LEU A 27 18.22 12.30 -12.18
CA LEU A 27 18.99 11.05 -12.19
C LEU A 27 18.81 10.33 -13.52
N PRO A 28 19.87 9.68 -14.04
CA PRO A 28 19.73 8.71 -15.11
C PRO A 28 18.76 7.59 -14.72
N ASP A 29 18.10 6.99 -15.70
CA ASP A 29 17.22 5.83 -15.47
C ASP A 29 17.93 4.76 -14.66
N GLN A 30 17.24 4.18 -13.67
CA GLN A 30 17.72 3.14 -12.77
C GLN A 30 18.84 3.55 -11.79
N ALA A 31 19.28 4.81 -11.75
CA ALA A 31 20.35 5.23 -10.83
C ALA A 31 19.92 5.18 -9.35
N ASP A 32 18.63 5.31 -9.07
CA ASP A 32 18.01 5.22 -7.73
C ASP A 32 17.43 3.82 -7.41
N VAL A 33 17.80 2.80 -8.21
CA VAL A 33 17.36 1.41 -8.04
C VAL A 33 18.54 0.52 -7.64
N GLY A 34 18.28 -0.48 -6.80
CA GLY A 34 19.27 -1.49 -6.44
C GLY A 34 19.73 -1.44 -4.99
N PRO A 35 20.69 -2.29 -4.61
CA PRO A 35 21.19 -2.37 -3.23
C PRO A 35 22.09 -1.19 -2.83
N ARG A 36 22.53 -0.36 -3.80
CA ARG A 36 23.36 0.83 -3.61
C ARG A 36 22.87 1.96 -4.52
N PRO A 37 21.68 2.52 -4.24
CA PRO A 37 21.12 3.57 -5.10
C PRO A 37 21.94 4.85 -5.01
N THR A 38 21.90 5.65 -6.06
CA THR A 38 22.35 7.04 -6.02
C THR A 38 21.32 7.88 -5.30
N LEU A 39 21.70 8.46 -4.16
CA LEU A 39 20.85 9.38 -3.40
C LEU A 39 21.31 10.82 -3.63
N THR A 40 20.41 11.67 -4.09
CA THR A 40 20.67 13.10 -4.30
C THR A 40 20.53 13.89 -3.00
N ALA A 41 20.94 15.16 -3.01
CA ALA A 41 20.62 16.04 -1.90
C ALA A 41 19.11 16.40 -1.91
N PRO A 42 18.46 16.52 -0.73
CA PRO A 42 17.07 16.96 -0.64
C PRO A 42 16.84 18.29 -1.36
N ASN A 43 15.84 18.32 -2.23
CA ASN A 43 15.42 19.53 -2.94
C ASN A 43 14.01 19.92 -2.49
N LYS A 44 13.92 21.03 -1.73
CA LYS A 44 12.64 21.56 -1.23
C LYS A 44 12.13 22.62 -2.18
N THR A 45 11.12 22.29 -2.97
CA THR A 45 10.43 23.26 -3.81
C THR A 45 9.26 23.89 -3.06
N LEU A 46 8.93 25.17 -3.38
CA LEU A 46 7.76 25.85 -2.81
C LEU A 46 6.44 25.22 -3.25
N LEU A 47 6.42 24.64 -4.44
CA LEU A 47 5.29 23.88 -4.99
C LEU A 47 5.80 22.47 -5.27
N PRO A 48 5.21 21.44 -4.63
CA PRO A 48 5.57 20.05 -4.92
C PRO A 48 5.22 19.72 -6.37
N THR A 49 6.06 18.94 -7.02
CA THR A 49 5.74 18.33 -8.31
C THR A 49 4.63 17.31 -8.09
N VAL A 50 3.48 17.54 -8.70
CA VAL A 50 2.35 16.60 -8.63
C VAL A 50 1.95 16.21 -10.04
N HIS A 51 2.29 14.99 -10.44
CA HIS A 51 1.80 14.36 -11.65
C HIS A 51 0.69 13.37 -11.30
N ILE A 52 -0.55 13.70 -11.66
CA ILE A 52 -1.69 12.83 -11.41
C ILE A 52 -1.99 12.10 -12.72
N ALA A 53 -1.58 10.84 -12.76
CA ALA A 53 -1.94 9.96 -13.85
C ALA A 53 -3.46 9.73 -13.86
N PRO A 54 -4.16 9.94 -14.99
CA PRO A 54 -5.55 9.59 -15.09
C PRO A 54 -5.71 8.07 -15.05
N ALA A 55 -6.71 7.59 -14.31
CA ALA A 55 -7.10 6.20 -14.41
C ALA A 55 -7.78 5.95 -15.75
N LEU A 56 -7.13 5.21 -16.61
CA LEU A 56 -7.66 4.81 -17.92
C LEU A 56 -7.99 3.32 -17.90
N PRO A 57 -9.20 2.91 -18.30
CA PRO A 57 -9.51 1.51 -18.46
C PRO A 57 -8.76 0.95 -19.68
N TRP A 58 -8.54 -0.36 -19.69
CA TRP A 58 -8.12 -1.03 -20.90
C TRP A 58 -9.23 -0.93 -21.95
N PRO A 59 -8.90 -0.52 -23.19
CA PRO A 59 -9.89 -0.53 -24.26
C PRO A 59 -10.45 -1.95 -24.49
N PRO A 60 -11.72 -2.08 -24.89
CA PRO A 60 -12.32 -3.39 -25.19
C PRO A 60 -11.45 -4.21 -26.14
N GLY A 61 -11.19 -5.48 -25.78
CA GLY A 61 -10.38 -6.40 -26.58
C GLY A 61 -8.87 -6.16 -26.53
N GLN A 62 -8.40 -5.22 -25.71
CA GLN A 62 -6.97 -5.02 -25.46
C GLN A 62 -6.55 -5.57 -24.10
N ALA A 63 -5.30 -6.02 -24.01
CA ALA A 63 -4.67 -6.53 -22.80
C ALA A 63 -3.25 -5.98 -22.69
N PRO A 64 -2.63 -6.01 -21.50
CA PRO A 64 -1.20 -5.75 -21.36
C PRO A 64 -0.38 -6.64 -22.27
N GLN A 65 0.73 -6.12 -22.80
CA GLN A 65 1.66 -6.94 -23.57
C GLN A 65 2.44 -7.87 -22.63
N ALA A 66 2.34 -9.16 -22.86
CA ALA A 66 3.10 -10.16 -22.12
C ALA A 66 4.58 -10.14 -22.51
N ALA A 67 5.47 -10.47 -21.56
CA ALA A 67 6.86 -10.73 -21.86
C ALA A 67 7.00 -11.99 -22.76
N ALA A 68 8.15 -12.13 -23.44
CA ALA A 68 8.42 -13.27 -24.30
C ALA A 68 8.27 -14.60 -23.53
N GLY A 69 7.53 -15.53 -24.12
CA GLY A 69 7.24 -16.83 -23.50
C GLY A 69 6.08 -16.85 -22.50
N LEU A 70 5.42 -15.70 -22.28
CA LEU A 70 4.25 -15.57 -21.43
C LEU A 70 3.00 -15.20 -22.24
N GLN A 71 1.85 -15.52 -21.68
CA GLN A 71 0.54 -15.09 -22.15
C GLN A 71 -0.15 -14.29 -21.04
N VAL A 72 -0.95 -13.28 -21.42
CA VAL A 72 -1.80 -12.54 -20.48
C VAL A 72 -3.25 -12.63 -20.91
N SER A 73 -4.13 -12.94 -19.96
CA SER A 73 -5.59 -12.94 -20.14
C SER A 73 -6.27 -12.23 -18.97
N ALA A 74 -7.47 -11.68 -19.21
CA ALA A 74 -8.27 -11.13 -18.15
C ALA A 74 -8.93 -12.24 -17.34
N TYR A 75 -8.54 -12.45 -16.10
CA TYR A 75 -9.15 -13.44 -15.20
C TYR A 75 -10.56 -13.00 -14.76
N ALA A 76 -10.73 -11.75 -14.34
CA ALA A 76 -12.02 -11.19 -13.98
C ALA A 76 -12.12 -9.71 -14.32
N ILE A 77 -13.32 -9.26 -14.69
CA ILE A 77 -13.64 -7.86 -15.00
C ILE A 77 -14.84 -7.38 -14.17
N GLY A 78 -15.06 -6.06 -14.13
CA GLY A 78 -16.22 -5.47 -13.44
C GLY A 78 -16.17 -5.62 -11.92
N LEU A 79 -14.99 -5.71 -11.33
CA LEU A 79 -14.76 -5.62 -9.88
C LEU A 79 -14.82 -4.15 -9.43
N SER A 80 -15.33 -3.91 -8.22
CA SER A 80 -15.44 -2.57 -7.65
C SER A 80 -14.18 -2.22 -6.87
N HIS A 81 -13.23 -1.53 -7.52
CA HIS A 81 -11.98 -1.08 -6.90
C HIS A 81 -11.19 -2.22 -6.22
N PRO A 82 -10.77 -3.27 -6.96
CA PRO A 82 -10.01 -4.39 -6.40
C PRO A 82 -8.64 -3.89 -5.92
N ARG A 83 -8.24 -4.29 -4.69
CA ARG A 83 -7.02 -3.78 -4.07
C ARG A 83 -6.06 -4.85 -3.59
N TRP A 84 -6.57 -6.01 -3.18
CA TRP A 84 -5.74 -7.09 -2.66
C TRP A 84 -6.26 -8.44 -3.09
N LEU A 85 -5.35 -9.37 -3.30
CA LEU A 85 -5.65 -10.74 -3.70
C LEU A 85 -5.14 -11.72 -2.65
N HIS A 86 -5.87 -12.81 -2.46
CA HIS A 86 -5.44 -13.96 -1.68
C HIS A 86 -5.90 -15.23 -2.37
N VAL A 87 -4.99 -16.16 -2.60
CA VAL A 87 -5.31 -17.45 -3.21
C VAL A 87 -5.44 -18.50 -2.11
N LEU A 88 -6.59 -19.14 -2.05
CA LEU A 88 -6.87 -20.23 -1.13
C LEU A 88 -6.17 -21.52 -1.58
N PRO A 89 -5.93 -22.49 -0.68
CA PRO A 89 -5.25 -23.74 -1.03
C PRO A 89 -5.93 -24.57 -2.13
N ASN A 90 -7.23 -24.39 -2.32
CA ASN A 90 -8.01 -25.05 -3.39
C ASN A 90 -7.96 -24.30 -4.73
N GLY A 91 -7.22 -23.20 -4.82
CA GLY A 91 -7.09 -22.39 -6.03
C GLY A 91 -8.10 -21.24 -6.15
N ASP A 92 -9.10 -21.13 -5.29
CA ASP A 92 -10.02 -19.99 -5.31
C ASP A 92 -9.28 -18.68 -5.08
N VAL A 93 -9.63 -17.64 -5.82
CA VAL A 93 -9.04 -16.31 -5.70
C VAL A 93 -10.00 -15.39 -4.94
N LEU A 94 -9.55 -14.88 -3.80
CA LEU A 94 -10.27 -13.89 -3.04
C LEU A 94 -9.77 -12.49 -3.41
N VAL A 95 -10.71 -11.58 -3.64
CA VAL A 95 -10.44 -10.19 -4.03
C VAL A 95 -11.05 -9.24 -3.01
N ALA A 96 -10.23 -8.43 -2.34
CA ALA A 96 -10.73 -7.32 -1.52
C ALA A 96 -11.17 -6.17 -2.45
N GLU A 97 -12.48 -5.99 -2.58
CA GLU A 97 -13.10 -4.85 -3.25
C GLU A 97 -13.34 -3.74 -2.23
N THR A 98 -12.45 -2.74 -2.23
CA THR A 98 -12.32 -1.83 -1.11
C THR A 98 -11.72 -0.48 -1.49
N ASN A 99 -12.01 0.54 -0.70
CA ASN A 99 -11.36 1.86 -0.78
C ASN A 99 -11.20 2.44 0.64
N ALA A 100 -10.53 3.59 0.72
CA ALA A 100 -10.30 4.30 1.98
C ALA A 100 -11.62 4.54 2.74
N PRO A 101 -11.63 4.40 4.07
CA PRO A 101 -12.77 4.81 4.87
C PRO A 101 -13.03 6.31 4.71
N PRO A 102 -14.27 6.79 4.91
CA PRO A 102 -14.59 8.20 4.82
C PRO A 102 -13.74 9.05 5.76
N ARG A 103 -13.19 10.16 5.26
CA ARG A 103 -12.37 11.10 6.03
C ARG A 103 -13.12 12.42 6.22
N PRO A 104 -13.53 12.79 7.44
CA PRO A 104 -14.29 14.01 7.68
C PRO A 104 -13.56 15.30 7.30
N GLU A 105 -12.23 15.33 7.44
CA GLU A 105 -11.41 16.53 7.22
C GLU A 105 -11.10 16.82 5.75
N SER A 106 -11.06 15.83 4.88
CA SER A 106 -10.68 16.00 3.47
C SER A 106 -11.79 16.65 2.60
N ALA A 107 -12.96 16.88 3.15
CA ALA A 107 -14.15 17.31 2.41
C ALA A 107 -14.44 18.83 2.46
N LYS A 108 -13.68 19.63 3.23
CA LYS A 108 -14.02 21.02 3.53
C LYS A 108 -13.23 22.02 2.67
N GLY A 109 -13.95 23.07 2.18
CA GLY A 109 -13.36 24.22 1.49
C GLY A 109 -12.85 23.95 0.06
N ILE A 110 -12.22 24.96 -0.53
CA ILE A 110 -11.67 24.92 -1.91
C ILE A 110 -10.62 23.81 -2.05
N LYS A 111 -9.76 23.63 -1.06
CA LYS A 111 -8.74 22.58 -1.05
C LYS A 111 -9.36 21.17 -1.12
N GLY A 112 -10.44 20.93 -0.38
CA GLY A 112 -11.19 19.68 -0.41
C GLY A 112 -11.87 19.44 -1.76
N TRP A 113 -12.38 20.48 -2.40
CA TRP A 113 -12.96 20.39 -3.74
C TRP A 113 -11.90 20.04 -4.81
N ILE A 114 -10.75 20.72 -4.80
CA ILE A 114 -9.62 20.39 -5.69
C ILE A 114 -9.18 18.94 -5.48
N MET A 115 -9.02 18.53 -4.20
CA MET A 115 -8.61 17.15 -3.88
C MET A 115 -9.61 16.12 -4.42
N LYS A 116 -10.91 16.37 -4.35
CA LYS A 116 -11.94 15.49 -4.93
C LYS A 116 -11.78 15.34 -6.44
N LEU A 117 -11.52 16.43 -7.17
CA LEU A 117 -11.27 16.38 -8.62
C LEU A 117 -10.02 15.57 -8.94
N VAL A 118 -8.94 15.75 -8.18
CA VAL A 118 -7.69 15.03 -8.30
C VAL A 118 -7.91 13.53 -8.07
N MET A 119 -8.58 13.17 -6.98
CA MET A 119 -8.89 11.79 -6.63
C MET A 119 -9.83 11.12 -7.65
N ALA A 120 -10.81 11.86 -8.16
CA ALA A 120 -11.68 11.36 -9.23
C ALA A 120 -10.89 11.05 -10.50
N ARG A 121 -9.97 11.94 -10.90
CA ARG A 121 -9.08 11.73 -12.06
C ARG A 121 -8.16 10.51 -11.88
N ALA A 122 -7.69 10.27 -10.67
CA ALA A 122 -6.86 9.12 -10.32
C ALA A 122 -7.67 7.81 -10.12
N GLY A 123 -8.99 7.82 -10.34
CA GLY A 123 -9.85 6.64 -10.11
C GLY A 123 -10.09 6.29 -8.64
N ALA A 124 -9.63 7.11 -7.70
CA ALA A 124 -9.71 6.85 -6.26
C ALA A 124 -11.00 7.38 -5.58
N ALA A 125 -11.95 7.90 -6.35
CA ALA A 125 -13.22 8.42 -5.83
C ALA A 125 -14.34 7.35 -5.72
N THR A 126 -14.07 6.11 -6.12
CA THR A 126 -15.03 5.01 -6.02
C THR A 126 -15.32 4.70 -4.55
N PRO A 127 -16.59 4.63 -4.10
CA PRO A 127 -16.91 4.19 -2.76
C PRO A 127 -16.38 2.78 -2.47
N SER A 128 -16.01 2.51 -1.22
CA SER A 128 -15.60 1.17 -0.82
C SER A 128 -16.77 0.20 -0.91
N ALA A 129 -16.60 -0.91 -1.61
CA ALA A 129 -17.59 -1.98 -1.64
C ALA A 129 -17.63 -2.77 -0.31
N ASN A 130 -16.58 -2.64 0.52
CA ASN A 130 -16.49 -3.24 1.85
C ASN A 130 -16.77 -4.75 1.86
N ARG A 131 -16.27 -5.45 0.83
CA ARG A 131 -16.47 -6.90 0.67
C ARG A 131 -15.21 -7.59 0.19
N ILE A 132 -15.20 -8.89 0.37
CA ILE A 132 -14.27 -9.83 -0.27
C ILE A 132 -15.09 -10.68 -1.24
N THR A 133 -14.69 -10.69 -2.50
CA THR A 133 -15.31 -11.48 -3.56
C THR A 133 -14.47 -12.72 -3.82
N LEU A 134 -15.12 -13.88 -3.88
CA LEU A 134 -14.53 -15.14 -4.27
C LEU A 134 -14.74 -15.35 -5.79
N LEU A 135 -13.66 -15.74 -6.45
CA LEU A 135 -13.64 -16.17 -7.84
C LEU A 135 -13.13 -17.61 -7.89
N ARG A 136 -13.91 -18.52 -8.46
CA ARG A 136 -13.55 -19.93 -8.65
C ARG A 136 -13.55 -20.26 -10.13
N ASP A 137 -12.43 -20.74 -10.58
CA ASP A 137 -12.19 -21.35 -11.89
C ASP A 137 -12.23 -22.87 -11.65
N ALA A 138 -13.36 -23.50 -11.99
CA ALA A 138 -13.62 -24.89 -11.62
C ALA A 138 -13.02 -25.88 -12.62
N ASP A 139 -12.83 -25.48 -13.88
CA ASP A 139 -12.28 -26.34 -14.94
C ASP A 139 -10.81 -26.01 -15.28
N GLY A 140 -10.26 -24.92 -14.73
CA GLY A 140 -8.86 -24.53 -14.84
C GLY A 140 -8.52 -23.86 -16.18
N ASP A 141 -9.52 -23.30 -16.86
CA ASP A 141 -9.33 -22.64 -18.16
C ASP A 141 -8.83 -21.18 -18.04
N GLY A 142 -8.76 -20.64 -16.81
CA GLY A 142 -8.34 -19.28 -16.50
C GLY A 142 -9.47 -18.26 -16.50
N LEU A 143 -10.74 -18.70 -16.53
CA LEU A 143 -11.94 -17.88 -16.43
C LEU A 143 -12.83 -18.39 -15.29
N PRO A 144 -13.07 -17.61 -14.23
CA PRO A 144 -13.88 -18.08 -13.11
C PRO A 144 -15.36 -18.17 -13.47
N GLU A 145 -15.97 -19.36 -13.39
CA GLU A 145 -17.40 -19.58 -13.56
C GLU A 145 -18.21 -19.12 -12.36
N THR A 146 -17.59 -19.13 -11.19
CA THR A 146 -18.24 -18.70 -9.96
C THR A 146 -17.68 -17.38 -9.48
N ARG A 147 -18.58 -16.40 -9.29
CA ARG A 147 -18.29 -15.14 -8.62
C ARG A 147 -19.32 -14.88 -7.54
N THR A 148 -18.89 -14.80 -6.28
CA THR A 148 -19.79 -14.57 -5.15
C THR A 148 -19.15 -13.66 -4.11
N ALA A 149 -19.98 -12.99 -3.31
CA ALA A 149 -19.50 -12.27 -2.14
C ALA A 149 -19.14 -13.30 -1.05
N PHE A 150 -17.85 -13.43 -0.78
CA PHE A 150 -17.32 -14.34 0.26
C PHE A 150 -17.53 -13.79 1.67
N LEU A 151 -17.28 -12.49 1.85
CA LEU A 151 -17.56 -11.73 3.06
C LEU A 151 -18.07 -10.33 2.67
N GLU A 152 -19.03 -9.82 3.42
CA GLU A 152 -19.65 -8.51 3.20
C GLU A 152 -19.69 -7.70 4.50
N ASN A 153 -20.03 -6.42 4.37
CA ASN A 153 -20.18 -5.49 5.50
C ASN A 153 -18.91 -5.33 6.35
N LEU A 154 -17.77 -5.34 5.68
CA LEU A 154 -16.46 -5.14 6.30
C LEU A 154 -16.14 -3.64 6.42
N ASN A 155 -15.08 -3.29 7.15
CA ASN A 155 -14.60 -1.91 7.27
C ASN A 155 -13.34 -1.69 6.46
N SER A 156 -13.47 -1.36 5.16
CA SER A 156 -12.35 -1.18 4.25
C SER A 156 -11.33 -2.33 4.36
N PRO A 157 -11.74 -3.59 4.05
CA PRO A 157 -10.87 -4.77 4.18
C PRO A 157 -9.69 -4.69 3.23
N PHE A 158 -8.53 -5.24 3.63
CA PHE A 158 -7.35 -5.26 2.78
C PHE A 158 -6.62 -6.61 2.86
N GLY A 159 -5.77 -6.81 3.85
CA GLY A 159 -5.00 -8.04 4.02
C GLY A 159 -5.86 -9.23 4.44
N MET A 160 -5.51 -10.40 3.95
CA MET A 160 -6.20 -11.65 4.22
C MET A 160 -5.18 -12.74 4.55
N ALA A 161 -5.51 -13.64 5.46
CA ALA A 161 -4.72 -14.83 5.76
C ALA A 161 -5.65 -15.98 6.17
N GLN A 162 -5.32 -17.20 5.73
CA GLN A 162 -6.02 -18.41 6.14
C GLN A 162 -5.05 -19.31 6.90
N VAL A 163 -5.46 -19.80 8.08
CA VAL A 163 -4.66 -20.73 8.90
C VAL A 163 -5.59 -21.78 9.51
N GLY A 164 -5.47 -23.02 9.06
CA GLY A 164 -6.38 -24.09 9.46
C GLY A 164 -7.84 -23.74 9.13
N ASP A 165 -8.72 -23.86 10.09
CA ASP A 165 -10.15 -23.57 9.97
C ASP A 165 -10.49 -22.13 10.35
N SER A 166 -9.54 -21.23 10.30
CA SER A 166 -9.72 -19.79 10.56
C SER A 166 -9.32 -18.95 9.36
N PHE A 167 -10.15 -17.97 9.03
CA PHE A 167 -9.88 -16.96 8.03
C PHE A 167 -9.79 -15.58 8.69
N TYR A 168 -8.72 -14.86 8.42
CA TYR A 168 -8.42 -13.55 9.02
C TYR A 168 -8.50 -12.46 7.99
N VAL A 169 -9.11 -11.33 8.36
CA VAL A 169 -9.21 -10.12 7.53
C VAL A 169 -8.70 -8.93 8.32
N ALA A 170 -7.72 -8.23 7.78
CA ALA A 170 -7.33 -6.92 8.27
C ALA A 170 -8.23 -5.86 7.66
N ASN A 171 -9.10 -5.30 8.50
CA ASN A 171 -9.87 -4.09 8.23
C ASN A 171 -9.00 -2.84 8.48
N ALA A 172 -9.50 -1.65 8.15
CA ALA A 172 -8.78 -0.40 8.35
C ALA A 172 -8.42 -0.10 9.83
N ASP A 173 -9.04 -0.79 10.79
CA ASP A 173 -8.95 -0.53 12.24
C ASP A 173 -8.82 -1.78 13.12
N ALA A 174 -8.91 -2.97 12.55
CA ALA A 174 -8.90 -4.21 13.34
C ALA A 174 -8.52 -5.43 12.49
N VAL A 175 -8.06 -6.49 13.13
CA VAL A 175 -8.04 -7.85 12.55
C VAL A 175 -9.27 -8.60 13.03
N MET A 176 -10.04 -9.10 12.09
CA MET A 176 -11.21 -9.96 12.32
C MET A 176 -10.86 -11.41 12.04
N GLU A 177 -11.46 -12.32 12.79
CA GLU A 177 -11.36 -13.77 12.61
C GLU A 177 -12.73 -14.35 12.30
N TYR A 178 -12.77 -15.28 11.36
CA TYR A 178 -13.96 -15.99 10.92
C TYR A 178 -13.68 -17.49 10.92
N ALA A 179 -14.66 -18.29 11.30
CA ALA A 179 -14.60 -19.73 11.05
C ALA A 179 -14.68 -19.97 9.54
N TYR A 180 -13.82 -20.84 9.03
CA TYR A 180 -13.69 -21.13 7.60
C TYR A 180 -13.78 -22.63 7.34
N VAL A 181 -14.62 -23.01 6.40
CA VAL A 181 -14.74 -24.37 5.91
C VAL A 181 -14.13 -24.45 4.50
N PRO A 182 -13.13 -25.33 4.26
CA PRO A 182 -12.52 -25.44 2.95
C PRO A 182 -13.53 -25.70 1.83
N GLY A 183 -13.45 -24.88 0.78
CA GLY A 183 -14.33 -24.99 -0.38
C GLY A 183 -15.69 -24.28 -0.27
N GLU A 184 -16.02 -23.66 0.87
CA GLU A 184 -17.23 -22.85 0.96
C GLU A 184 -17.14 -21.62 0.07
N LEU A 185 -18.29 -21.22 -0.51
CA LEU A 185 -18.38 -20.05 -1.40
C LEU A 185 -18.64 -18.74 -0.64
N ARG A 186 -19.03 -18.84 0.62
CA ARG A 186 -19.39 -17.72 1.48
C ARG A 186 -19.24 -18.10 2.94
N ILE A 187 -18.58 -17.26 3.71
CA ILE A 187 -18.58 -17.37 5.18
C ILE A 187 -19.89 -16.77 5.71
N GLN A 188 -20.65 -17.56 6.46
CA GLN A 188 -21.96 -17.17 7.01
C GLN A 188 -21.91 -16.72 8.46
N GLY A 189 -20.87 -17.11 9.20
CA GLY A 189 -20.71 -16.80 10.61
C GLY A 189 -20.36 -15.34 10.87
N ALA A 190 -20.81 -14.82 12.00
CA ALA A 190 -20.33 -13.53 12.49
C ALA A 190 -18.83 -13.62 12.80
N GLY A 191 -18.07 -12.64 12.31
CA GLY A 191 -16.64 -12.54 12.65
C GLY A 191 -16.43 -12.10 14.10
N ARG A 192 -15.35 -12.59 14.69
CA ARG A 192 -14.85 -12.14 16.00
C ARG A 192 -13.71 -11.15 15.79
N LYS A 193 -13.75 -10.01 16.47
CA LYS A 193 -12.58 -9.13 16.50
C LYS A 193 -11.46 -9.81 17.29
N LEU A 194 -10.36 -10.13 16.62
CA LEU A 194 -9.17 -10.70 17.24
C LEU A 194 -8.40 -9.62 18.00
N THR A 195 -8.13 -8.47 17.35
CA THR A 195 -7.43 -7.35 17.96
C THR A 195 -7.71 -6.05 17.20
N ASP A 196 -7.61 -4.91 17.89
CA ASP A 196 -7.65 -3.60 17.24
C ASP A 196 -6.32 -3.29 16.52
N LEU A 197 -6.38 -2.49 15.46
CA LEU A 197 -5.23 -1.86 14.82
C LEU A 197 -5.41 -0.35 14.80
N PRO A 198 -4.32 0.44 14.76
CA PRO A 198 -4.41 1.88 14.64
C PRO A 198 -5.26 2.29 13.43
N GLY A 199 -6.43 2.86 13.70
CA GLY A 199 -7.40 3.37 12.75
C GLY A 199 -7.61 4.87 12.96
N GLY A 200 -8.83 5.26 13.35
CA GLY A 200 -9.19 6.64 13.68
C GLY A 200 -9.63 7.46 12.46
N PRO A 201 -10.04 8.72 12.69
CA PRO A 201 -10.69 9.53 11.66
C PRO A 201 -9.75 10.00 10.55
N ARG A 202 -8.46 10.13 10.82
CA ARG A 202 -7.47 10.52 9.84
C ARG A 202 -7.05 9.33 8.97
N ASN A 203 -6.54 8.28 9.58
CA ASN A 203 -6.10 7.01 8.96
C ASN A 203 -5.52 7.17 7.54
N HIS A 204 -4.47 8.00 7.41
CA HIS A 204 -3.96 8.44 6.10
C HIS A 204 -3.53 7.24 5.25
N HIS A 205 -2.63 6.40 5.77
CA HIS A 205 -2.30 5.11 5.18
C HIS A 205 -3.18 4.04 5.86
N TRP A 206 -4.37 3.85 5.32
CA TRP A 206 -5.43 3.02 5.89
C TRP A 206 -5.26 1.53 5.63
N THR A 207 -4.52 1.17 4.59
CA THR A 207 -4.28 -0.23 4.19
C THR A 207 -3.53 -0.99 5.28
N LYS A 208 -3.92 -2.25 5.48
CA LYS A 208 -3.34 -3.17 6.46
C LYS A 208 -3.08 -4.50 5.77
N ALA A 209 -1.88 -4.72 5.22
CA ALA A 209 -1.51 -6.05 4.75
C ALA A 209 -1.43 -7.02 5.92
N LEU A 210 -1.71 -8.29 5.66
CA LEU A 210 -1.76 -9.34 6.68
C LEU A 210 -1.10 -10.62 6.14
N ILE A 211 -0.25 -11.23 6.94
CA ILE A 211 0.36 -12.53 6.64
C ILE A 211 0.48 -13.36 7.91
N ALA A 212 0.34 -14.67 7.81
CA ALA A 212 0.61 -15.59 8.93
C ALA A 212 2.10 -15.92 9.02
N SER A 213 2.58 -16.24 10.22
CA SER A 213 3.90 -16.88 10.39
C SER A 213 3.94 -18.24 9.70
N PRO A 214 5.12 -18.77 9.32
CA PRO A 214 5.23 -20.09 8.70
C PRO A 214 4.65 -21.24 9.52
N ASP A 215 4.72 -21.12 10.84
CA ASP A 215 4.13 -22.10 11.78
C ASP A 215 2.64 -21.85 12.09
N GLY A 216 2.07 -20.78 11.55
CA GLY A 216 0.67 -20.39 11.76
C GLY A 216 0.35 -19.88 13.16
N SER A 217 1.31 -19.71 14.06
CA SER A 217 1.05 -19.29 15.46
C SER A 217 0.80 -17.79 15.60
N LYS A 218 1.32 -16.98 14.66
CA LYS A 218 1.26 -15.53 14.67
C LYS A 218 0.68 -14.97 13.37
N LEU A 219 0.16 -13.74 13.46
CA LEU A 219 -0.15 -12.91 12.32
C LEU A 219 0.73 -11.66 12.36
N TYR A 220 1.09 -11.16 11.18
CA TYR A 220 1.83 -9.91 11.00
C TYR A 220 0.98 -8.94 10.22
N ALA A 221 0.77 -7.74 10.77
CA ALA A 221 -0.05 -6.71 10.15
C ALA A 221 0.74 -5.43 9.92
N THR A 222 0.71 -4.87 8.72
CA THR A 222 1.31 -3.56 8.43
C THR A 222 0.38 -2.44 8.87
N VAL A 223 0.94 -1.36 9.39
CA VAL A 223 0.23 -0.14 9.73
C VAL A 223 1.06 1.05 9.27
N GLY A 224 0.64 1.70 8.20
CA GLY A 224 1.33 2.88 7.69
C GLY A 224 1.12 4.12 8.57
N SER A 225 1.96 5.13 8.38
CA SER A 225 1.91 6.41 9.09
C SER A 225 0.58 7.14 8.86
N ASN A 226 0.29 8.11 9.71
CA ASN A 226 -0.89 8.98 9.60
C ASN A 226 -0.59 10.28 8.84
N SER A 227 0.64 10.45 8.40
CA SER A 227 1.16 11.67 7.80
C SER A 227 2.37 11.40 6.89
N ASN A 228 2.89 12.42 6.24
CA ASN A 228 4.12 12.32 5.44
C ASN A 228 5.37 12.26 6.33
N VAL A 229 5.48 13.16 7.31
CA VAL A 229 6.66 13.32 8.18
C VAL A 229 6.30 13.69 9.62
N ALA A 230 5.23 13.11 10.15
CA ALA A 230 4.67 13.39 11.48
C ALA A 230 4.23 14.87 11.66
N GLU A 231 3.79 15.54 10.59
CA GLU A 231 3.34 16.95 10.60
C GLU A 231 2.11 17.21 11.47
N HIS A 232 1.41 16.15 11.90
CA HIS A 232 0.27 16.23 12.81
C HIS A 232 0.62 15.93 14.27
N GLY A 233 1.91 15.72 14.55
CA GLY A 233 2.44 15.39 15.87
C GLY A 233 2.58 13.88 16.09
N MET A 234 3.54 13.51 16.93
CA MET A 234 3.90 12.11 17.20
C MET A 234 2.78 11.31 17.89
N GLN A 235 1.84 11.96 18.55
CA GLN A 235 0.68 11.29 19.16
C GLN A 235 -0.25 10.68 18.09
N GLU A 236 -0.38 11.32 16.92
CA GLU A 236 -1.15 10.79 15.80
C GLU A 236 -0.47 9.58 15.14
N GLU A 237 0.81 9.36 15.42
CA GLU A 237 1.62 8.28 14.88
C GLU A 237 1.82 7.11 15.86
N GLU A 238 1.15 7.14 17.01
CA GLU A 238 1.28 6.06 18.00
C GLU A 238 0.86 4.72 17.40
N GLY A 239 1.76 3.72 17.45
CA GLY A 239 1.56 2.39 16.90
C GLY A 239 1.54 2.31 15.37
N ARG A 240 1.90 3.40 14.67
CA ARG A 240 1.94 3.50 13.20
C ARG A 240 3.35 3.45 12.65
N ALA A 241 3.47 3.50 11.32
CA ALA A 241 4.73 3.32 10.61
C ALA A 241 5.47 2.04 11.07
N ALA A 242 4.73 0.93 11.14
CA ALA A 242 5.14 -0.26 11.86
C ALA A 242 4.57 -1.56 11.27
N ILE A 243 5.19 -2.65 11.64
CA ILE A 243 4.61 -3.99 11.53
C ILE A 243 4.29 -4.48 12.95
N TRP A 244 3.07 -4.94 13.13
CA TRP A 244 2.58 -5.56 14.36
C TRP A 244 2.67 -7.08 14.26
N GLU A 245 3.18 -7.73 15.30
CA GLU A 245 3.06 -9.16 15.53
C GLU A 245 1.89 -9.43 16.49
N ILE A 246 1.01 -10.32 16.10
CA ILE A 246 -0.26 -10.61 16.79
C ILE A 246 -0.29 -12.09 17.10
N ASP A 247 -0.48 -12.45 18.35
CA ASP A 247 -0.72 -13.84 18.76
C ASP A 247 -2.10 -14.30 18.30
N ARG A 248 -2.15 -15.33 17.47
CA ARG A 248 -3.38 -15.80 16.84
C ARG A 248 -4.40 -16.36 17.83
N ALA A 249 -3.93 -16.98 18.90
CA ALA A 249 -4.82 -17.59 19.89
C ALA A 249 -5.47 -16.57 20.83
N THR A 250 -4.71 -15.52 21.21
CA THR A 250 -5.11 -14.58 22.26
C THR A 250 -5.46 -13.19 21.74
N GLY A 251 -5.01 -12.83 20.53
CA GLY A 251 -5.09 -11.46 20.00
C GLY A 251 -4.09 -10.50 20.65
N ALA A 252 -3.24 -10.95 21.56
CA ALA A 252 -2.18 -10.12 22.14
C ALA A 252 -1.20 -9.69 21.05
N LYS A 253 -0.79 -8.43 21.07
CA LYS A 253 0.05 -7.85 20.04
C LYS A 253 1.21 -7.04 20.58
N ARG A 254 2.28 -6.94 19.78
CA ARG A 254 3.42 -6.07 20.02
C ARG A 254 3.92 -5.44 18.72
N LEU A 255 4.61 -4.33 18.82
CA LEU A 255 5.35 -3.80 17.69
C LEU A 255 6.50 -4.76 17.34
N TYR A 256 6.49 -5.28 16.11
CA TYR A 256 7.55 -6.16 15.62
C TYR A 256 8.72 -5.35 15.05
N ALA A 257 8.41 -4.34 14.22
CA ALA A 257 9.37 -3.40 13.67
C ALA A 257 8.73 -2.02 13.52
N THR A 258 9.52 -0.95 13.59
CA THR A 258 9.04 0.45 13.56
C THR A 258 9.88 1.30 12.61
N GLY A 259 9.39 2.51 12.30
CA GLY A 259 10.10 3.43 11.42
C GLY A 259 9.95 3.09 9.92
N LEU A 260 9.00 2.25 9.58
CA LEU A 260 8.61 1.90 8.21
C LEU A 260 7.44 2.81 7.82
N ARG A 261 7.68 3.89 7.09
CA ARG A 261 6.65 4.93 6.84
C ARG A 261 5.30 4.37 6.41
N ASN A 262 5.27 3.61 5.34
CA ASN A 262 4.06 2.94 4.86
C ASN A 262 4.42 1.54 4.35
N PRO A 263 4.60 0.55 5.25
CA PRO A 263 4.84 -0.81 4.85
C PRO A 263 3.56 -1.40 4.25
N ASN A 264 3.72 -2.16 3.17
CA ASN A 264 2.63 -2.81 2.44
C ASN A 264 2.85 -4.32 2.34
N GLY A 265 3.00 -4.86 1.15
CA GLY A 265 3.15 -6.28 0.92
C GLY A 265 4.25 -6.92 1.77
N MET A 266 3.97 -8.10 2.28
CA MET A 266 4.90 -8.90 3.08
C MET A 266 4.99 -10.30 2.50
N ALA A 267 6.19 -10.89 2.60
CA ALA A 267 6.43 -12.29 2.25
C ALA A 267 7.47 -12.92 3.18
N TRP A 268 7.33 -14.20 3.49
CA TRP A 268 8.38 -14.99 4.10
C TRP A 268 9.28 -15.55 3.02
N ILE A 269 10.59 -15.30 3.13
CA ILE A 269 11.61 -15.76 2.18
C ILE A 269 12.65 -16.57 2.94
N GLY A 270 13.02 -17.74 2.40
CA GLY A 270 13.91 -18.70 3.02
C GLY A 270 13.26 -20.07 3.12
N GLU A 271 13.98 -21.02 3.75
CA GLU A 271 13.52 -22.42 3.89
C GLU A 271 13.47 -22.85 5.36
N GLY A 272 12.48 -23.64 5.70
CA GLY A 272 12.31 -24.24 7.04
C GLY A 272 12.29 -23.19 8.15
N THR A 273 13.19 -23.31 9.11
CA THR A 273 13.34 -22.39 10.26
C THR A 273 14.17 -21.13 9.94
N GLN A 274 14.76 -21.04 8.75
CA GLN A 274 15.57 -19.91 8.33
C GLN A 274 14.79 -18.96 7.42
N THR A 275 13.53 -18.73 7.72
CA THR A 275 12.70 -17.78 6.99
C THR A 275 12.86 -16.38 7.57
N THR A 276 12.93 -15.39 6.69
CA THR A 276 12.97 -13.97 7.04
C THR A 276 11.73 -13.29 6.49
N LEU A 277 11.11 -12.43 7.29
CA LEU A 277 10.02 -11.57 6.82
C LEU A 277 10.61 -10.45 5.97
N TRP A 278 10.03 -10.24 4.79
CA TRP A 278 10.35 -9.12 3.90
C TRP A 278 9.11 -8.26 3.71
N THR A 279 9.33 -6.97 3.44
CA THR A 279 8.27 -6.02 3.13
C THR A 279 8.71 -4.98 2.11
N VAL A 280 7.75 -4.44 1.37
CA VAL A 280 7.94 -3.23 0.57
C VAL A 280 7.40 -2.03 1.33
N VAL A 281 8.06 -0.88 1.18
CA VAL A 281 7.74 0.35 1.93
C VAL A 281 7.68 1.53 0.98
N ASN A 282 6.59 2.30 1.09
CA ASN A 282 6.50 3.62 0.45
C ASN A 282 7.11 4.66 1.39
N GLU A 283 8.16 5.30 0.93
CA GLU A 283 8.91 6.31 1.68
C GLU A 283 8.25 7.70 1.66
N ARG A 284 8.91 8.65 2.33
CA ARG A 284 8.39 10.01 2.46
C ARG A 284 8.52 10.82 1.16
N ASP A 285 7.57 11.72 0.97
CA ASP A 285 7.48 12.64 -0.17
C ASP A 285 8.03 14.05 0.15
N GLU A 286 8.01 14.95 -0.84
CA GLU A 286 8.24 16.40 -0.72
C GLU A 286 9.70 16.81 -0.43
N ILE A 287 10.70 16.04 -0.86
CA ILE A 287 12.12 16.44 -0.86
C ILE A 287 12.81 16.28 -2.22
N GLY A 288 12.02 16.27 -3.27
CA GLY A 288 12.49 16.25 -4.67
C GLY A 288 11.94 15.07 -5.46
N SER A 289 12.03 15.17 -6.78
CA SER A 289 11.55 14.12 -7.69
C SER A 289 12.44 12.87 -7.68
N ASP A 290 13.69 13.00 -7.23
CA ASP A 290 14.69 11.93 -7.14
C ASP A 290 14.83 11.35 -5.73
N LEU A 291 13.96 11.74 -4.78
CA LEU A 291 13.96 11.30 -3.38
C LEU A 291 12.54 11.18 -2.82
N VAL A 292 12.29 10.23 -1.98
CA VAL A 292 13.15 9.15 -1.45
C VAL A 292 12.81 7.89 -2.23
N PRO A 293 13.77 7.02 -2.56
CA PRO A 293 13.43 5.73 -3.16
C PRO A 293 12.56 4.92 -2.21
N ASP A 294 11.44 4.41 -2.72
CA ASP A 294 10.71 3.34 -2.08
C ASP A 294 11.58 2.08 -2.04
N TYR A 295 11.34 1.17 -1.14
CA TYR A 295 12.29 0.08 -0.95
C TYR A 295 11.67 -1.27 -0.58
N LEU A 296 12.42 -2.32 -0.83
CA LEU A 296 12.25 -3.67 -0.33
C LEU A 296 13.28 -3.92 0.79
N THR A 297 12.85 -4.49 1.90
CA THR A 297 13.77 -4.77 3.02
C THR A 297 13.37 -6.02 3.80
N SER A 298 14.37 -6.70 4.34
CA SER A 298 14.22 -7.72 5.36
C SER A 298 13.81 -7.08 6.69
N VAL A 299 12.92 -7.72 7.42
CA VAL A 299 12.36 -7.16 8.66
C VAL A 299 12.84 -7.95 9.87
N ARG A 300 13.44 -7.25 10.84
CA ARG A 300 13.97 -7.83 12.07
C ARG A 300 13.15 -7.39 13.28
N ALA A 301 12.90 -8.32 14.19
CA ALA A 301 12.21 -8.02 15.44
C ALA A 301 12.94 -6.93 16.24
N GLY A 302 12.21 -5.88 16.67
CA GLY A 302 12.74 -4.75 17.43
C GLY A 302 13.55 -3.74 16.61
N ALA A 303 13.65 -3.91 15.28
CA ALA A 303 14.37 -2.98 14.43
C ALA A 303 13.60 -1.67 14.20
N PHE A 304 14.37 -0.62 13.94
CA PHE A 304 13.89 0.71 13.56
C PHE A 304 14.44 1.08 12.18
N TYR A 305 13.57 1.54 11.27
CA TYR A 305 13.90 1.80 9.86
C TYR A 305 13.96 3.28 9.47
N GLY A 306 13.91 4.18 10.47
CA GLY A 306 14.24 5.60 10.29
C GLY A 306 13.07 6.55 10.45
N TRP A 307 11.93 6.31 9.83
CA TRP A 307 10.81 7.23 9.84
C TRP A 307 10.26 7.49 11.26
N PRO A 308 9.92 8.72 11.67
CA PRO A 308 9.96 9.95 10.85
C PRO A 308 11.31 10.71 10.95
N TYR A 309 12.25 10.31 11.79
CA TYR A 309 13.46 11.07 12.12
C TYR A 309 14.55 11.02 11.04
N SER A 310 14.51 9.99 10.22
CA SER A 310 15.40 9.81 9.08
C SER A 310 14.68 9.08 7.95
N TRP A 311 15.22 9.13 6.74
CA TRP A 311 14.74 8.48 5.55
C TRP A 311 15.85 7.59 4.96
N PHE A 312 15.47 6.55 4.27
CA PHE A 312 16.36 5.54 3.67
C PHE A 312 17.55 5.17 4.59
N GLY A 313 17.23 4.69 5.79
CA GLY A 313 18.20 4.44 6.85
C GLY A 313 18.45 5.67 7.72
N ASN A 314 19.70 6.14 7.78
CA ASN A 314 20.14 7.16 8.73
C ASN A 314 20.26 8.59 8.17
N HIS A 315 19.67 8.87 7.00
CA HIS A 315 19.64 10.22 6.43
C HIS A 315 18.65 11.08 7.22
N VAL A 316 19.15 12.02 8.03
CA VAL A 316 18.32 12.84 8.94
C VAL A 316 17.25 13.61 8.19
N ASP A 317 15.98 13.50 8.63
CA ASP A 317 14.92 14.40 8.19
C ASP A 317 14.90 15.66 9.05
N GLU A 318 15.36 16.77 8.51
CA GLU A 318 15.48 18.03 9.22
C GLU A 318 14.13 18.68 9.58
N ARG A 319 13.02 18.25 8.99
CA ARG A 319 11.68 18.79 9.30
C ARG A 319 11.13 18.28 10.61
N VAL A 320 11.57 17.12 11.07
CA VAL A 320 11.06 16.49 12.30
C VAL A 320 11.76 17.04 13.52
N ARG A 321 11.00 17.55 14.47
CA ARG A 321 11.52 18.11 15.72
C ARG A 321 10.66 17.67 16.92
N PRO A 322 11.26 17.37 18.09
CA PRO A 322 12.71 17.26 18.34
C PRO A 322 13.31 16.05 17.62
N GLN A 323 14.57 16.13 17.27
CA GLN A 323 15.32 15.02 16.67
C GLN A 323 15.61 13.92 17.70
N GLN A 324 15.81 12.70 17.20
CA GLN A 324 16.17 11.52 18.00
C GLN A 324 17.48 10.88 17.50
N PRO A 325 18.66 11.52 17.74
CA PRO A 325 19.93 11.09 17.14
C PRO A 325 20.27 9.63 17.45
N GLN A 326 19.93 9.14 18.64
CA GLN A 326 20.19 7.77 19.04
C GLN A 326 19.35 6.76 18.26
N LEU A 327 18.10 7.10 17.88
CA LEU A 327 17.27 6.28 17.02
C LEU A 327 17.80 6.32 15.59
N VAL A 328 18.14 7.49 15.07
CA VAL A 328 18.71 7.67 13.72
C VAL A 328 19.98 6.85 13.56
N ALA A 329 20.86 6.85 14.56
CA ALA A 329 22.11 6.08 14.54
C ALA A 329 21.88 4.55 14.48
N ARG A 330 20.70 4.06 14.86
CA ARG A 330 20.31 2.63 14.84
C ARG A 330 19.40 2.29 13.68
N ALA A 331 19.04 3.28 12.86
CA ALA A 331 18.13 3.04 11.73
C ALA A 331 18.76 2.04 10.76
N VAL A 332 18.00 1.00 10.43
CA VAL A 332 18.42 -0.02 9.46
C VAL A 332 18.35 0.59 8.07
N VAL A 333 19.44 0.46 7.32
CA VAL A 333 19.43 0.81 5.89
C VAL A 333 18.67 -0.27 5.13
N PRO A 334 17.73 0.10 4.24
CA PRO A 334 16.99 -0.85 3.42
C PRO A 334 17.91 -1.71 2.52
N ASP A 335 17.47 -2.94 2.24
CA ASP A 335 18.28 -3.88 1.46
C ASP A 335 18.30 -3.53 -0.04
N TYR A 336 17.20 -2.98 -0.58
CA TYR A 336 17.09 -2.72 -2.01
C TYR A 336 16.14 -1.56 -2.30
N ALA A 337 16.62 -0.55 -3.01
CA ALA A 337 15.81 0.56 -3.50
C ALA A 337 15.04 0.15 -4.76
N LEU A 338 13.77 0.52 -4.83
CA LEU A 338 12.89 0.22 -5.95
C LEU A 338 12.74 1.40 -6.93
N GLY A 339 13.32 2.54 -6.59
CA GLY A 339 13.17 3.80 -7.29
C GLY A 339 12.27 4.78 -6.56
N SER A 340 12.43 6.07 -6.87
CA SER A 340 11.70 7.16 -6.20
C SER A 340 10.24 7.18 -6.65
N HIS A 341 9.30 7.24 -5.68
CA HIS A 341 7.86 7.40 -5.90
C HIS A 341 7.18 6.29 -6.72
N VAL A 342 7.68 5.04 -6.67
CA VAL A 342 7.11 3.90 -7.40
C VAL A 342 5.89 3.29 -6.70
N ALA A 343 5.68 3.62 -5.42
CA ALA A 343 4.55 3.22 -4.60
C ALA A 343 4.28 1.70 -4.62
N PRO A 344 5.25 0.84 -4.23
CA PRO A 344 5.08 -0.60 -4.23
C PRO A 344 3.97 -1.02 -3.28
N LEU A 345 3.10 -1.96 -3.71
CA LEU A 345 1.97 -2.43 -2.91
C LEU A 345 2.08 -3.92 -2.57
N GLY A 346 2.21 -4.79 -3.57
CA GLY A 346 2.26 -6.23 -3.38
C GLY A 346 3.69 -6.76 -3.25
N LEU A 347 3.86 -7.87 -2.53
CA LEU A 347 5.07 -8.67 -2.48
C LEU A 347 4.68 -10.14 -2.44
N ALA A 348 5.27 -10.94 -3.30
CA ALA A 348 5.11 -12.39 -3.32
C ALA A 348 6.46 -13.06 -3.54
N ALA A 349 6.69 -14.16 -2.82
CA ALA A 349 7.85 -15.02 -3.07
C ALA A 349 7.58 -15.93 -4.27
N SER A 350 8.56 -16.09 -5.14
CA SER A 350 8.42 -16.88 -6.38
C SER A 350 8.70 -18.38 -6.21
N GLY A 351 9.11 -18.85 -5.05
CA GLY A 351 9.55 -20.24 -4.81
C GLY A 351 8.56 -21.34 -5.17
N SER A 352 7.25 -21.04 -5.22
CA SER A 352 6.20 -21.94 -5.68
C SER A 352 5.62 -21.57 -7.06
N SER A 353 6.22 -20.60 -7.73
CA SER A 353 5.76 -20.08 -9.01
C SER A 353 5.93 -21.10 -10.14
N ARG A 354 4.96 -21.18 -11.04
CA ARG A 354 5.06 -21.90 -12.33
C ARG A 354 5.69 -21.04 -13.43
N LEU A 355 6.08 -19.80 -13.10
CA LEU A 355 6.74 -18.92 -14.06
C LEU A 355 8.14 -19.45 -14.41
N PRO A 356 8.62 -19.24 -15.65
CA PRO A 356 9.98 -19.59 -16.03
C PRO A 356 11.01 -18.97 -15.08
N GLY A 357 12.12 -19.66 -14.77
CA GLY A 357 13.16 -19.27 -13.84
C GLY A 357 13.85 -17.91 -14.09
N VAL A 358 13.54 -17.27 -15.21
CA VAL A 358 13.99 -15.90 -15.54
C VAL A 358 13.35 -14.84 -14.62
N LEU A 359 12.27 -15.20 -13.91
CA LEU A 359 11.50 -14.31 -13.03
C LEU A 359 11.62 -14.70 -11.54
N THR A 360 12.52 -15.62 -11.22
CA THR A 360 12.78 -16.07 -9.85
C THR A 360 14.07 -15.48 -9.29
#